data_17c41bfb4ed9356d56909ef2adfff2e5
#
_entry.id   17c41bfb4ed9356d56909ef2adfff2e5
#
_cell.length_a   1.000
_cell.length_b   1.000
_cell.length_c   1.000
_cell.angle_alpha   90.00
_cell.angle_beta   90.00
_cell.angle_gamma   90.00
#
_symmetry.space_group_name_H-M   'P 1'
#
loop_
_entity.id
_entity.type
_entity.pdbx_description
1 polymer ?
#
loop_
_entity_poly.entity_id
_entity_poly.type
_entity_poly.pdbx_seq_one_letter_code
_entity_poly.pdbx_strand_id
1 'polypeptide(L)'
;MKIVVIVRTRDESRRIGPFCESYRWADQVIVSDGGSLDDTISIASRFPNVLLRPFGERVQLANGLWRNNDSGHANHLIACANELAPDWIVYDDCDCRPNRLLREAGRDLLEGTDADFALAVRLYLWGTDQHFPHMAKPEPAHERWEPSLWAWRGPLDFWTVDKPPAYDFRVGDTVLGDVHLSHRVLDILPPLCLLHYSWDDPARVDRKVTFYRESGFIPAMAHPLTFAGPLNPLPEWAGE
;
A
#
# COMPACT_ATOMS: atom_id res chain seq x y z
N MET A 1 -4.58 -16.18 16.67
CA MET A 1 -3.64 -15.49 15.77
C MET A 1 -3.86 -13.98 15.86
N LYS A 2 -2.79 -13.19 15.93
CA LYS A 2 -2.84 -11.71 16.02
C LYS A 2 -2.41 -11.10 14.69
N ILE A 3 -3.28 -10.30 14.08
CA ILE A 3 -3.02 -9.61 12.82
C ILE A 3 -2.96 -8.12 13.08
N VAL A 4 -1.85 -7.49 12.68
CA VAL A 4 -1.64 -6.06 12.77
C VAL A 4 -1.54 -5.48 11.36
N VAL A 5 -2.41 -4.52 11.05
CA VAL A 5 -2.36 -3.75 9.79
C VAL A 5 -1.56 -2.48 10.04
N ILE A 6 -0.69 -2.12 9.12
CA ILE A 6 0.09 -0.87 9.20
C ILE A 6 -0.16 0.00 7.97
N VAL A 7 -0.30 1.30 8.20
CA VAL A 7 -0.55 2.28 7.14
C VAL A 7 0.15 3.60 7.44
N ARG A 8 0.78 4.15 6.39
CA ARG A 8 1.28 5.53 6.40
C ARG A 8 0.20 6.46 5.90
N THR A 9 0.07 7.63 6.51
CA THR A 9 -0.90 8.62 6.07
C THR A 9 -0.37 10.04 6.19
N ARG A 10 -0.86 10.92 5.31
CA ARG A 10 -0.71 12.36 5.40
C ARG A 10 -1.74 13.05 4.51
N ASP A 11 -2.59 13.89 5.11
CA ASP A 11 -3.65 14.63 4.44
C ASP A 11 -4.58 13.70 3.61
N GLU A 12 -5.03 12.61 4.24
CA GLU A 12 -5.84 11.54 3.65
C GLU A 12 -7.24 11.44 4.27
N SER A 13 -7.83 12.56 4.72
CA SER A 13 -9.14 12.58 5.39
C SER A 13 -10.28 11.89 4.63
N ARG A 14 -10.21 11.89 3.29
CA ARG A 14 -11.21 11.20 2.44
C ARG A 14 -11.04 9.67 2.40
N ARG A 15 -9.83 9.16 2.71
CA ARG A 15 -9.46 7.75 2.49
C ARG A 15 -9.25 6.98 3.78
N ILE A 16 -8.80 7.64 4.85
CA ILE A 16 -8.46 6.96 6.10
C ILE A 16 -9.67 6.27 6.75
N GLY A 17 -10.87 6.85 6.66
CA GLY A 17 -12.08 6.24 7.17
C GLY A 17 -12.43 4.94 6.46
N PRO A 18 -12.64 4.95 5.12
CA PRO A 18 -12.81 3.73 4.33
C PRO A 18 -11.68 2.71 4.48
N PHE A 19 -10.43 3.14 4.61
CA PHE A 19 -9.30 2.26 4.90
C PHE A 19 -9.49 1.53 6.24
N CYS A 20 -9.68 2.25 7.34
CA CYS A 20 -9.88 1.66 8.66
C CYS A 20 -11.11 0.73 8.69
N GLU A 21 -12.19 1.09 7.98
CA GLU A 21 -13.38 0.24 7.86
C GLU A 21 -13.08 -1.08 7.16
N SER A 22 -12.28 -1.08 6.09
CA SER A 22 -11.93 -2.29 5.35
C SER A 22 -11.04 -3.26 6.15
N TYR A 23 -10.38 -2.77 7.19
CA TYR A 23 -9.51 -3.57 8.07
C TYR A 23 -10.06 -3.73 9.50
N ARG A 24 -11.38 -3.60 9.71
CA ARG A 24 -12.01 -3.83 11.03
C ARG A 24 -11.84 -5.27 11.54
N TRP A 25 -11.59 -6.20 10.65
CA TRP A 25 -11.34 -7.60 11.00
C TRP A 25 -9.95 -7.84 11.61
N ALA A 26 -9.02 -6.89 11.50
CA ALA A 26 -7.69 -6.97 12.10
C ALA A 26 -7.75 -6.68 13.62
N ASP A 27 -6.83 -7.27 14.38
CA ASP A 27 -6.76 -7.06 15.83
C ASP A 27 -6.31 -5.63 16.16
N GLN A 28 -5.41 -5.07 15.34
CA GLN A 28 -4.98 -3.67 15.43
C GLN A 28 -4.71 -3.09 14.04
N VAL A 29 -4.98 -1.80 13.87
CA VAL A 29 -4.56 -0.99 12.72
C VAL A 29 -3.65 0.12 13.25
N ILE A 30 -2.36 0.09 12.92
CA ILE A 30 -1.43 1.17 13.26
C ILE A 30 -1.47 2.21 12.14
N VAL A 31 -1.95 3.39 12.47
CA VAL A 31 -1.94 4.54 11.58
C VAL A 31 -0.78 5.45 11.97
N SER A 32 0.23 5.54 11.10
CA SER A 32 1.34 6.45 11.31
C SER A 32 1.19 7.70 10.45
N ASP A 33 1.03 8.83 11.14
CA ASP A 33 0.76 10.11 10.51
C ASP A 33 2.04 10.93 10.30
N GLY A 34 2.24 11.34 9.05
CA GLY A 34 3.34 12.19 8.61
C GLY A 34 3.12 13.70 8.82
N GLY A 35 2.25 14.10 9.75
CA GLY A 35 1.92 15.49 10.05
C GLY A 35 0.78 16.03 9.19
N SER A 36 -0.37 15.37 9.22
CA SER A 36 -1.59 15.83 8.54
C SER A 36 -2.09 17.15 9.12
N LEU A 37 -2.60 18.01 8.23
CA LEU A 37 -3.23 19.28 8.56
C LEU A 37 -4.75 19.26 8.40
N ASP A 38 -5.28 18.16 7.88
CA ASP A 38 -6.72 17.93 7.69
C ASP A 38 -7.29 17.01 8.80
N ASP A 39 -8.51 16.51 8.60
CA ASP A 39 -9.22 15.67 9.58
C ASP A 39 -8.74 14.21 9.63
N THR A 40 -7.63 13.85 8.97
CA THR A 40 -7.13 12.47 8.89
C THR A 40 -7.08 11.79 10.26
N ILE A 41 -6.42 12.42 11.24
CA ILE A 41 -6.23 11.84 12.58
C ILE A 41 -7.54 11.78 13.35
N SER A 42 -8.38 12.82 13.27
CA SER A 42 -9.67 12.84 13.94
C SER A 42 -10.62 11.75 13.43
N ILE A 43 -10.53 11.42 12.13
CA ILE A 43 -11.30 10.33 11.54
C ILE A 43 -10.74 8.97 11.98
N ALA A 44 -9.44 8.76 11.88
CA ALA A 44 -8.79 7.50 12.25
C ALA A 44 -9.05 7.14 13.72
N SER A 45 -9.01 8.12 14.62
CA SER A 45 -9.22 7.91 16.08
C SER A 45 -10.61 7.41 16.45
N ARG A 46 -11.60 7.43 15.56
CA ARG A 46 -12.96 6.92 15.80
C ARG A 46 -13.06 5.40 15.76
N PHE A 47 -12.04 4.73 15.21
CA PHE A 47 -12.03 3.27 15.08
C PHE A 47 -11.39 2.62 16.32
N PRO A 48 -12.08 1.70 16.99
CA PRO A 48 -11.64 1.17 18.29
C PRO A 48 -10.37 0.31 18.20
N ASN A 49 -10.08 -0.25 17.02
CA ASN A 49 -8.88 -1.04 16.76
C ASN A 49 -7.72 -0.21 16.18
N VAL A 50 -7.85 1.12 16.08
CA VAL A 50 -6.79 1.99 15.57
C VAL A 50 -5.84 2.42 16.69
N LEU A 51 -4.57 2.33 16.41
CA LEU A 51 -3.47 2.82 17.23
C LEU A 51 -2.70 3.88 16.45
N LEU A 52 -2.73 5.13 16.95
CA LEU A 52 -2.01 6.24 16.30
C LEU A 52 -0.52 6.23 16.66
N ARG A 53 0.35 6.39 15.68
CA ARG A 53 1.80 6.51 15.84
C ARG A 53 2.30 7.66 14.95
N PRO A 54 2.58 8.85 15.51
CA PRO A 54 3.07 9.97 14.72
C PRO A 54 4.48 9.72 14.21
N PHE A 55 4.77 10.22 13.00
CA PHE A 55 6.10 10.21 12.40
C PHE A 55 6.37 11.53 11.72
N GLY A 56 7.34 12.29 12.22
CA GLY A 56 7.60 13.67 11.79
C GLY A 56 8.86 13.86 10.95
N GLU A 57 9.57 12.80 10.58
CA GLU A 57 10.83 12.95 9.84
C GLU A 57 10.61 13.33 8.37
N ARG A 58 11.32 14.34 7.94
CA ARG A 58 11.32 14.84 6.56
C ARG A 58 12.76 14.92 6.05
N VAL A 59 12.93 14.67 4.76
CA VAL A 59 14.22 14.77 4.07
C VAL A 59 14.17 15.98 3.14
N GLN A 60 15.19 16.85 3.22
CA GLN A 60 15.35 17.95 2.29
C GLN A 60 16.04 17.46 1.03
N LEU A 61 15.44 17.72 -0.11
CA LEU A 61 16.00 17.41 -1.42
C LEU A 61 17.07 18.45 -1.81
N ALA A 62 17.94 18.09 -2.77
CA ALA A 62 19.01 18.96 -3.26
C ALA A 62 18.50 20.32 -3.83
N ASN A 63 17.25 20.36 -4.32
CA ASN A 63 16.59 21.57 -4.81
C ASN A 63 15.90 22.39 -3.70
N GLY A 64 16.09 22.03 -2.42
CA GLY A 64 15.51 22.70 -1.27
C GLY A 64 14.09 22.30 -0.90
N LEU A 65 13.40 21.51 -1.71
CA LEU A 65 12.07 20.98 -1.37
C LEU A 65 12.17 19.92 -0.27
N TRP A 66 11.09 19.78 0.49
CA TRP A 66 10.97 18.74 1.53
C TRP A 66 10.07 17.61 1.08
N ARG A 67 10.54 16.38 1.25
CA ARG A 67 9.71 15.17 1.11
C ARG A 67 9.62 14.39 2.42
N ASN A 68 8.69 13.46 2.50
CA ASN A 68 8.67 12.50 3.60
C ASN A 68 9.90 11.58 3.51
N ASN A 69 10.39 11.14 4.65
CA ASN A 69 11.36 10.04 4.73
C ASN A 69 10.57 8.72 4.60
N ASP A 70 10.32 8.27 3.37
CA ASP A 70 9.39 7.16 3.12
C ASP A 70 9.90 5.82 3.67
N SER A 71 11.19 5.49 3.53
CA SER A 71 11.77 4.28 4.10
C SER A 71 11.84 4.36 5.63
N GLY A 72 12.26 5.50 6.18
CA GLY A 72 12.25 5.73 7.63
C GLY A 72 10.86 5.59 8.22
N HIS A 73 9.83 6.12 7.54
CA HIS A 73 8.43 6.01 7.96
C HIS A 73 7.94 4.55 7.93
N ALA A 74 8.27 3.80 6.87
CA ALA A 74 7.92 2.39 6.77
C ALA A 74 8.61 1.55 7.86
N ASN A 75 9.91 1.78 8.09
CA ASN A 75 10.67 1.10 9.15
C ASN A 75 10.14 1.43 10.56
N HIS A 76 9.75 2.68 10.80
CA HIS A 76 9.08 3.07 12.05
C HIS A 76 7.78 2.29 12.27
N LEU A 77 6.94 2.17 11.23
CA LEU A 77 5.70 1.39 11.29
C LEU A 77 5.95 -0.10 11.56
N ILE A 78 6.93 -0.69 10.88
CA ILE A 78 7.33 -2.09 11.09
C ILE A 78 7.79 -2.30 12.54
N ALA A 79 8.60 -1.38 13.07
CA ALA A 79 9.03 -1.43 14.48
C ALA A 79 7.84 -1.36 15.45
N CYS A 80 6.92 -0.41 15.23
CA CYS A 80 5.69 -0.28 16.04
C CYS A 80 4.81 -1.53 15.97
N ALA A 81 4.73 -2.19 14.82
CA ALA A 81 3.98 -3.44 14.68
C ALA A 81 4.65 -4.59 15.45
N ASN A 82 5.98 -4.71 15.35
CA ASN A 82 6.75 -5.74 16.03
C ASN A 82 6.66 -5.64 17.57
N GLU A 83 6.51 -4.44 18.14
CA GLU A 83 6.24 -4.24 19.58
C GLU A 83 4.97 -4.98 20.04
N LEU A 84 4.01 -5.19 19.14
CA LEU A 84 2.77 -5.89 19.43
C LEU A 84 2.88 -7.42 19.31
N ALA A 85 4.07 -7.95 18.92
CA ALA A 85 4.30 -9.36 18.66
C ALA A 85 3.21 -10.01 17.81
N PRO A 86 2.97 -9.55 16.56
CA PRO A 86 1.93 -10.08 15.69
C PRO A 86 2.35 -11.42 15.08
N ASP A 87 1.37 -12.24 14.74
CA ASP A 87 1.58 -13.42 13.88
C ASP A 87 1.69 -13.00 12.41
N TRP A 88 0.93 -11.98 12.02
CA TRP A 88 0.95 -11.38 10.68
C TRP A 88 0.95 -9.86 10.74
N ILE A 89 1.75 -9.25 9.86
CA ILE A 89 1.70 -7.82 9.57
C ILE A 89 1.16 -7.65 8.15
N VAL A 90 0.08 -6.88 8.01
CA VAL A 90 -0.49 -6.47 6.72
C VAL A 90 -0.04 -5.04 6.45
N TYR A 91 0.52 -4.79 5.26
CA TYR A 91 0.93 -3.47 4.83
C TYR A 91 0.10 -3.02 3.63
N ASP A 92 -0.47 -1.83 3.75
CA ASP A 92 -1.15 -1.21 2.62
C ASP A 92 -1.01 0.32 2.67
N ASP A 93 -1.14 0.96 1.50
CA ASP A 93 -1.18 2.42 1.42
C ASP A 93 -2.60 2.92 1.74
N CYS A 94 -2.74 4.13 2.28
CA CYS A 94 -4.04 4.69 2.67
C CYS A 94 -5.02 4.82 1.49
N ASP A 95 -4.51 4.85 0.27
CA ASP A 95 -5.28 4.85 -0.97
C ASP A 95 -5.45 3.45 -1.59
N CYS A 96 -5.15 2.39 -0.83
CA CYS A 96 -5.42 1.01 -1.18
C CYS A 96 -6.42 0.37 -0.22
N ARG A 97 -7.23 -0.54 -0.71
CA ARG A 97 -8.19 -1.32 0.11
C ARG A 97 -8.41 -2.70 -0.48
N PRO A 98 -8.60 -3.74 0.34
CA PRO A 98 -9.08 -5.02 -0.15
C PRO A 98 -10.50 -4.84 -0.75
N ASN A 99 -10.76 -5.48 -1.88
CA ASN A 99 -12.12 -5.58 -2.39
C ASN A 99 -13.00 -6.36 -1.38
N ARG A 100 -14.32 -6.38 -1.60
CA ARG A 100 -15.25 -7.02 -0.66
C ARG A 100 -14.87 -8.48 -0.36
N LEU A 101 -14.52 -9.25 -1.38
CA LEU A 101 -14.17 -10.67 -1.22
C LEU A 101 -12.89 -10.86 -0.40
N LEU A 102 -11.85 -10.08 -0.65
CA LEU A 102 -10.61 -10.17 0.12
C LEU A 102 -10.79 -9.64 1.55
N ARG A 103 -11.64 -8.64 1.76
CA ARG A 103 -11.99 -8.14 3.09
C ARG A 103 -12.70 -9.20 3.93
N GLU A 104 -13.62 -9.97 3.32
CA GLU A 104 -14.37 -11.04 3.99
C GLU A 104 -13.49 -12.28 4.27
N ALA A 105 -12.57 -12.63 3.34
CA ALA A 105 -11.74 -13.83 3.45
C ALA A 105 -10.35 -13.58 4.05
N GLY A 106 -9.89 -12.35 4.19
CA GLY A 106 -8.50 -12.02 4.47
C GLY A 106 -7.97 -12.63 5.77
N ARG A 107 -8.74 -12.64 6.85
CA ARG A 107 -8.35 -13.29 8.10
C ARG A 107 -8.19 -14.80 7.91
N ASP A 108 -9.19 -15.47 7.34
CA ASP A 108 -9.18 -16.92 7.16
C ASP A 108 -8.05 -17.39 6.23
N LEU A 109 -7.73 -16.60 5.20
CA LEU A 109 -6.59 -16.85 4.31
C LEU A 109 -5.26 -16.85 5.08
N LEU A 110 -5.05 -15.84 5.92
CA LEU A 110 -3.83 -15.72 6.71
C LEU A 110 -3.77 -16.76 7.83
N GLU A 111 -4.91 -17.15 8.42
CA GLU A 111 -4.99 -18.21 9.42
C GLU A 111 -4.77 -19.60 8.82
N GLY A 112 -5.28 -19.82 7.61
CA GLY A 112 -5.27 -21.14 6.94
C GLY A 112 -3.97 -21.46 6.20
N THR A 113 -3.00 -20.56 6.12
CA THR A 113 -1.76 -20.78 5.36
C THR A 113 -0.53 -20.99 6.25
N ASP A 114 0.41 -21.78 5.74
CA ASP A 114 1.75 -21.93 6.31
C ASP A 114 2.80 -21.05 5.59
N ALA A 115 2.36 -20.16 4.69
CA ALA A 115 3.21 -19.23 3.97
C ALA A 115 3.88 -18.22 4.91
N ASP A 116 5.01 -17.69 4.46
CA ASP A 116 5.76 -16.63 5.15
C ASP A 116 5.36 -15.24 4.66
N PHE A 117 4.90 -15.16 3.39
CA PHE A 117 4.39 -13.97 2.72
C PHE A 117 3.05 -14.21 2.06
N ALA A 118 2.25 -13.16 1.98
CA ALA A 118 1.07 -13.09 1.11
C ALA A 118 1.22 -11.91 0.15
N LEU A 119 1.14 -12.20 -1.14
CA LEU A 119 1.17 -11.22 -2.21
C LEU A 119 -0.22 -11.13 -2.82
N ALA A 120 -0.75 -9.93 -3.01
CA ALA A 120 -2.08 -9.73 -3.59
C ALA A 120 -2.03 -8.92 -4.88
N VAL A 121 -2.87 -9.28 -5.84
CA VAL A 121 -3.05 -8.48 -7.06
C VAL A 121 -3.62 -7.12 -6.71
N ARG A 122 -3.07 -6.07 -7.32
CA ARG A 122 -3.48 -4.69 -7.12
C ARG A 122 -4.06 -4.12 -8.42
N LEU A 123 -5.33 -3.70 -8.37
CA LEU A 123 -5.98 -3.00 -9.47
C LEU A 123 -5.83 -1.50 -9.28
N TYR A 124 -5.16 -0.84 -10.21
CA TYR A 124 -4.99 0.61 -10.20
C TYR A 124 -6.21 1.27 -10.83
N LEU A 125 -7.01 1.96 -10.04
CA LEU A 125 -8.25 2.56 -10.46
C LEU A 125 -8.03 3.92 -11.12
N TRP A 126 -8.84 4.19 -12.15
CA TRP A 126 -9.09 5.51 -12.69
C TRP A 126 -10.55 5.89 -12.47
N GLY A 127 -10.79 6.90 -11.64
CA GLY A 127 -12.14 7.12 -11.13
C GLY A 127 -12.59 5.96 -10.23
N THR A 128 -13.85 5.57 -10.34
CA THR A 128 -14.45 4.53 -9.49
C THR A 128 -14.86 3.27 -10.26
N ASP A 129 -14.84 3.30 -11.59
CA ASP A 129 -15.43 2.29 -12.47
C ASP A 129 -14.48 1.75 -13.54
N GLN A 130 -13.26 2.26 -13.61
CA GLN A 130 -12.27 1.85 -14.58
C GLN A 130 -10.94 1.53 -13.89
N HIS A 131 -10.13 0.67 -14.50
CA HIS A 131 -8.79 0.38 -14.06
C HIS A 131 -7.79 0.39 -15.22
N PHE A 132 -6.53 0.64 -14.87
CA PHE A 132 -5.43 0.53 -15.81
C PHE A 132 -5.09 -0.94 -16.07
N PRO A 133 -5.04 -1.38 -17.35
CA PRO A 133 -4.40 -2.63 -17.67
C PRO A 133 -2.91 -2.48 -17.34
N HIS A 134 -2.39 -3.25 -16.41
CA HIS A 134 -0.99 -3.27 -15.98
C HIS A 134 -0.11 -2.04 -16.22
N MET A 135 0.26 -1.32 -15.17
CA MET A 135 1.19 -0.19 -15.24
C MET A 135 2.66 -0.60 -15.48
N ALA A 136 2.99 -1.88 -15.56
CA ALA A 136 4.37 -2.33 -15.39
C ALA A 136 5.13 -2.74 -16.65
N LYS A 137 4.52 -3.02 -17.81
CA LYS A 137 5.28 -3.32 -19.06
C LYS A 137 4.46 -3.08 -20.33
N PRO A 138 5.08 -2.52 -21.41
CA PRO A 138 4.47 -2.38 -22.71
C PRO A 138 4.61 -3.67 -23.56
N GLU A 139 4.16 -4.80 -23.06
CA GLU A 139 4.11 -6.05 -23.83
C GLU A 139 2.68 -6.44 -24.11
N PRO A 140 2.37 -6.92 -25.32
CA PRO A 140 0.99 -7.16 -25.71
C PRO A 140 0.37 -8.36 -25.01
N ALA A 141 -0.80 -8.14 -24.46
CA ALA A 141 -1.93 -9.07 -24.38
C ALA A 141 -1.76 -10.40 -23.63
N HIS A 142 -1.14 -10.41 -22.46
CA HIS A 142 -1.51 -11.41 -21.45
C HIS A 142 -1.74 -10.66 -20.13
N GLU A 143 -2.95 -10.75 -19.61
CA GLU A 143 -3.30 -10.31 -18.26
C GLU A 143 -2.49 -11.14 -17.24
N ARG A 144 -1.21 -10.83 -17.12
CA ARG A 144 -0.39 -11.35 -16.03
C ARG A 144 -0.64 -10.45 -14.83
N TRP A 145 -1.46 -10.95 -13.95
CA TRP A 145 -1.62 -10.38 -12.63
C TRP A 145 -0.29 -10.52 -11.88
N GLU A 146 0.38 -9.40 -11.61
CA GLU A 146 1.60 -9.38 -10.79
C GLU A 146 1.21 -9.05 -9.35
N PRO A 147 1.16 -10.05 -8.44
CA PRO A 147 0.89 -9.79 -7.04
C PRO A 147 1.98 -8.92 -6.42
N SER A 148 1.60 -8.00 -5.57
CA SER A 148 2.49 -7.17 -4.78
C SER A 148 2.36 -7.51 -3.29
N LEU A 149 3.37 -7.16 -2.49
CA LEU A 149 3.34 -7.42 -1.06
C LEU A 149 2.05 -6.91 -0.44
N TRP A 150 1.39 -7.78 0.31
CA TRP A 150 0.24 -7.44 1.14
C TRP A 150 0.47 -7.77 2.62
N ALA A 151 1.06 -8.95 2.93
CA ALA A 151 1.31 -9.33 4.31
C ALA A 151 2.56 -10.21 4.44
N TRP A 152 3.10 -10.26 5.67
CA TRP A 152 4.19 -11.18 6.05
C TRP A 152 4.06 -11.64 7.50
N ARG A 153 4.73 -12.76 7.84
CA ARG A 153 4.81 -13.29 9.19
C ARG A 153 5.57 -12.32 10.10
N GLY A 154 5.01 -12.02 11.28
CA GLY A 154 5.56 -11.05 12.22
C GLY A 154 7.01 -11.28 12.68
N PRO A 155 7.49 -12.52 12.88
CA PRO A 155 8.85 -12.76 13.34
C PRO A 155 9.95 -12.60 12.28
N LEU A 156 9.60 -12.30 11.02
CA LEU A 156 10.61 -12.08 9.99
C LEU A 156 11.37 -10.78 10.19
N ASP A 157 12.68 -10.81 9.94
CA ASP A 157 13.53 -9.61 9.91
C ASP A 157 13.25 -8.83 8.62
N PHE A 158 12.18 -8.03 8.66
CA PHE A 158 11.64 -7.29 7.55
C PHE A 158 11.90 -5.79 7.71
N TRP A 159 12.43 -5.14 6.68
CA TRP A 159 12.80 -3.73 6.69
C TRP A 159 12.81 -3.12 5.29
N THR A 160 13.03 -1.80 5.20
CA THR A 160 13.08 -1.09 3.93
C THR A 160 14.37 -0.30 3.77
N VAL A 161 14.83 -0.15 2.53
CA VAL A 161 15.96 0.71 2.16
C VAL A 161 15.52 1.73 1.14
N ASP A 162 16.09 2.92 1.22
CA ASP A 162 15.87 3.93 0.20
C ASP A 162 16.36 3.45 -1.17
N LYS A 163 15.46 3.52 -2.14
CA LYS A 163 15.72 3.30 -3.56
C LYS A 163 14.90 4.32 -4.35
N PRO A 164 15.47 5.50 -4.62
CA PRO A 164 14.71 6.50 -5.38
C PRO A 164 14.21 5.92 -6.72
N PRO A 165 12.93 6.15 -7.06
CA PRO A 165 11.97 7.09 -6.47
C PRO A 165 11.17 6.58 -5.26
N ALA A 166 11.40 5.41 -4.73
CA ALA A 166 10.66 4.82 -3.62
C ALA A 166 11.60 4.20 -2.56
N TYR A 167 11.31 3.00 -2.13
CA TYR A 167 12.14 2.15 -1.30
C TYR A 167 11.91 0.68 -1.69
N ASP A 168 12.90 -0.17 -1.42
CA ASP A 168 12.77 -1.61 -1.55
C ASP A 168 12.49 -2.24 -0.19
N PHE A 169 11.63 -3.25 -0.17
CA PHE A 169 11.47 -4.15 0.95
C PHE A 169 12.54 -5.24 0.93
N ARG A 170 13.03 -5.59 2.11
CA ARG A 170 14.02 -6.65 2.33
C ARG A 170 13.62 -7.56 3.48
N VAL A 171 14.03 -8.82 3.36
CA VAL A 171 13.96 -9.82 4.44
C VAL A 171 15.38 -10.33 4.64
N GLY A 172 16.03 -9.96 5.74
CA GLY A 172 17.46 -10.14 5.85
C GLY A 172 18.17 -9.52 4.63
N ASP A 173 18.97 -10.29 3.91
CA ASP A 173 19.67 -9.84 2.71
C ASP A 173 18.87 -9.98 1.40
N THR A 174 17.68 -10.60 1.43
CA THR A 174 16.87 -10.87 0.24
C THR A 174 15.98 -9.68 -0.13
N VAL A 175 15.98 -9.26 -1.39
CA VAL A 175 15.02 -8.27 -1.92
C VAL A 175 13.66 -8.94 -2.12
N LEU A 176 12.57 -8.21 -1.86
CA LEU A 176 11.20 -8.76 -1.94
C LEU A 176 10.89 -9.43 -3.28
N GLY A 177 11.41 -8.92 -4.41
CA GLY A 177 11.22 -9.53 -5.73
C GLY A 177 11.70 -10.98 -5.85
N ASP A 178 12.59 -11.40 -4.95
CA ASP A 178 13.22 -12.73 -4.95
C ASP A 178 12.70 -13.62 -3.81
N VAL A 179 11.67 -13.22 -3.06
CA VAL A 179 11.16 -13.99 -1.90
C VAL A 179 10.64 -15.36 -2.27
N HIS A 180 10.13 -15.56 -3.49
CA HIS A 180 9.71 -16.88 -3.98
C HIS A 180 10.86 -17.90 -4.07
N LEU A 181 12.12 -17.44 -4.08
CA LEU A 181 13.28 -18.32 -4.15
C LEU A 181 13.65 -18.91 -2.79
N SER A 182 13.26 -18.26 -1.69
CA SER A 182 13.73 -18.58 -0.34
C SER A 182 12.63 -18.72 0.71
N HIS A 183 11.40 -18.33 0.41
CA HIS A 183 10.27 -18.33 1.32
C HIS A 183 9.03 -18.94 0.71
N ARG A 184 8.10 -19.39 1.56
CA ARG A 184 6.78 -19.83 1.14
C ARG A 184 5.88 -18.63 0.91
N VAL A 185 5.29 -18.55 -0.25
CA VAL A 185 4.47 -17.41 -0.67
C VAL A 185 3.06 -17.85 -1.00
N LEU A 186 2.08 -17.12 -0.48
CA LEU A 186 0.68 -17.23 -0.86
C LEU A 186 0.37 -16.13 -1.89
N ASP A 187 0.13 -16.51 -3.14
CA ASP A 187 -0.36 -15.59 -4.17
C ASP A 187 -1.88 -15.49 -4.10
N ILE A 188 -2.37 -14.29 -3.80
CA ILE A 188 -3.78 -13.95 -3.77
C ILE A 188 -4.16 -13.36 -5.13
N LEU A 189 -4.89 -14.16 -5.91
CA LEU A 189 -5.27 -13.87 -7.28
C LEU A 189 -6.76 -13.51 -7.41
N PRO A 190 -7.19 -12.90 -8.52
CA PRO A 190 -8.60 -12.66 -8.78
C PRO A 190 -9.47 -13.92 -8.57
N PRO A 191 -10.67 -13.76 -7.99
CA PRO A 191 -11.39 -12.49 -7.77
C PRO A 191 -11.02 -11.73 -6.48
N LEU A 192 -10.01 -12.15 -5.74
CA LEU A 192 -9.50 -11.46 -4.55
C LEU A 192 -8.43 -10.45 -4.98
N CYS A 193 -8.58 -9.19 -4.60
CA CYS A 193 -7.63 -8.14 -5.01
C CYS A 193 -7.60 -6.94 -4.07
N LEU A 194 -6.58 -6.11 -4.23
CA LEU A 194 -6.50 -4.76 -3.67
C LEU A 194 -6.96 -3.74 -4.71
N LEU A 195 -7.76 -2.77 -4.30
CA LEU A 195 -8.21 -1.63 -5.11
C LEU A 195 -7.36 -0.41 -4.76
N HIS A 196 -6.61 0.12 -5.71
CA HIS A 196 -5.71 1.25 -5.51
C HIS A 196 -6.28 2.52 -6.11
N TYR A 197 -6.70 3.45 -5.26
CA TYR A 197 -7.40 4.70 -5.58
C TYR A 197 -6.46 5.89 -5.85
N SER A 198 -5.22 5.65 -6.26
CA SER A 198 -4.24 6.73 -6.52
C SER A 198 -4.69 7.75 -7.56
N TRP A 199 -5.58 7.36 -8.46
CA TRP A 199 -5.99 8.12 -9.62
C TRP A 199 -7.51 8.39 -9.66
N ASP A 200 -8.16 8.32 -8.50
CA ASP A 200 -9.60 8.55 -8.36
C ASP A 200 -9.99 10.04 -8.36
N ASP A 201 -9.03 10.94 -8.10
CA ASP A 201 -9.21 12.39 -8.10
C ASP A 201 -8.23 13.05 -9.09
N PRO A 202 -8.71 13.55 -10.25
CA PRO A 202 -7.86 14.19 -11.25
C PRO A 202 -7.01 15.35 -10.72
N ALA A 203 -7.57 16.17 -9.82
CA ALA A 203 -6.82 17.27 -9.23
C ALA A 203 -5.67 16.80 -8.32
N ARG A 204 -5.82 15.64 -7.66
CA ARG A 204 -4.73 14.99 -6.91
C ARG A 204 -3.67 14.44 -7.87
N VAL A 205 -4.09 13.85 -8.98
CA VAL A 205 -3.18 13.35 -10.02
C VAL A 205 -2.29 14.47 -10.52
N ASP A 206 -2.86 15.60 -10.91
CA ASP A 206 -2.12 16.75 -11.43
C ASP A 206 -1.11 17.28 -10.39
N ARG A 207 -1.52 17.42 -9.13
CA ARG A 207 -0.62 17.83 -8.03
C ARG A 207 0.53 16.84 -7.83
N LYS A 208 0.25 15.53 -7.86
CA LYS A 208 1.25 14.46 -7.69
C LYS A 208 2.26 14.44 -8.85
N VAL A 209 1.77 14.55 -10.09
CA VAL A 209 2.62 14.63 -11.30
C VAL A 209 3.51 15.88 -11.25
N THR A 210 2.94 17.03 -10.92
CA THR A 210 3.68 18.31 -10.79
C THR A 210 4.76 18.18 -9.71
N PHE A 211 4.42 17.69 -8.52
CA PHE A 211 5.37 17.50 -7.42
C PHE A 211 6.53 16.58 -7.82
N TYR A 212 6.27 15.46 -8.47
CA TYR A 212 7.33 14.53 -8.87
C TYR A 212 8.29 15.13 -9.90
N ARG A 213 7.78 15.94 -10.84
CA ARG A 213 8.61 16.67 -11.81
C ARG A 213 9.46 17.73 -11.13
N GLU A 214 8.85 18.58 -10.32
CA GLU A 214 9.52 19.71 -9.66
C GLU A 214 10.55 19.25 -8.62
N SER A 215 10.27 18.16 -7.91
CA SER A 215 11.19 17.58 -6.94
C SER A 215 12.38 16.86 -7.57
N GLY A 216 12.37 16.64 -8.90
CA GLY A 216 13.37 15.83 -9.58
C GLY A 216 13.30 14.33 -9.23
N PHE A 217 12.28 13.94 -8.51
CA PHE A 217 12.06 12.56 -8.04
C PHE A 217 11.75 11.62 -9.20
N ILE A 218 10.88 12.06 -10.11
CA ILE A 218 10.62 11.46 -11.42
C ILE A 218 10.58 12.61 -12.45
N PRO A 219 11.73 13.08 -12.93
CA PRO A 219 11.80 14.27 -13.81
C PRO A 219 10.98 14.14 -15.08
N ALA A 220 10.90 12.90 -15.62
CA ALA A 220 10.17 12.57 -16.82
C ALA A 220 8.74 12.08 -16.56
N MET A 221 8.16 12.30 -15.35
CA MET A 221 6.82 11.85 -15.01
C MET A 221 5.81 12.39 -16.03
N ALA A 222 5.28 11.49 -16.85
CA ALA A 222 4.15 11.76 -17.71
C ALA A 222 2.82 11.59 -16.95
N HIS A 223 1.77 12.22 -17.41
CA HIS A 223 0.44 11.97 -16.86
C HIS A 223 0.04 10.50 -17.10
N PRO A 224 -0.56 9.78 -16.12
CA PRO A 224 -0.85 8.35 -16.24
C PRO A 224 -1.59 7.96 -17.53
N LEU A 225 -2.57 8.76 -17.96
CA LEU A 225 -3.31 8.51 -19.20
C LEU A 225 -2.45 8.52 -20.47
N THR A 226 -1.22 9.03 -20.44
CA THR A 226 -0.35 9.09 -21.62
C THR A 226 0.41 7.79 -21.88
N PHE A 227 0.51 6.90 -20.88
CA PHE A 227 1.28 5.65 -20.99
C PHE A 227 0.51 4.38 -20.59
N ALA A 228 -0.68 4.51 -20.01
CA ALA A 228 -1.41 3.36 -19.48
C ALA A 228 -2.21 2.60 -20.55
N GLY A 229 -2.27 3.08 -21.79
CA GLY A 229 -3.13 2.48 -22.79
C GLY A 229 -4.63 2.70 -22.52
N PRO A 230 -5.52 1.96 -23.21
CA PRO A 230 -6.95 2.07 -22.99
C PRO A 230 -7.30 1.56 -21.59
N LEU A 231 -8.19 2.30 -20.89
CA LEU A 231 -8.73 1.88 -19.60
C LEU A 231 -9.73 0.72 -19.81
N ASN A 232 -9.73 -0.22 -18.89
CA ASN A 232 -10.71 -1.30 -18.85
C ASN A 232 -11.80 -0.97 -17.82
N PRO A 233 -13.06 -1.40 -18.06
CA PRO A 233 -14.08 -1.33 -17.03
C PRO A 233 -13.67 -2.18 -15.82
N LEU A 234 -14.05 -1.73 -14.63
CA LEU A 234 -13.80 -2.50 -13.41
C LEU A 234 -14.58 -3.82 -13.48
N PRO A 235 -13.95 -4.99 -13.29
CA PRO A 235 -14.65 -6.27 -13.28
C PRO A 235 -15.71 -6.31 -12.17
N GLU A 236 -16.85 -6.95 -12.40
CA GLU A 236 -17.93 -7.06 -11.41
C GLU A 236 -17.48 -7.66 -10.08
N TRP A 237 -16.56 -8.64 -10.11
CA TRP A 237 -16.01 -9.27 -8.91
C TRP A 237 -15.08 -8.35 -8.10
N ALA A 238 -14.58 -7.27 -8.69
CA ALA A 238 -13.67 -6.34 -8.03
C ALA A 238 -14.41 -5.25 -7.23
N GLY A 239 -15.73 -5.20 -7.25
CA GLY A 239 -16.54 -4.22 -6.52
C GLY A 239 -16.26 -4.21 -5.00
N GLU A 240 -16.58 -3.06 -4.36
CA GLU A 240 -16.47 -2.84 -2.91
C GLU A 240 -17.49 -3.63 -2.11
#